data_2eb8c19003eb01991cfa628a38c174a7
#
_entry.id   2eb8c19003eb01991cfa628a38c174a7
#
_cell.length_a   1.000
_cell.length_b   1.000
_cell.length_c   1.000
_cell.angle_alpha   90.00
_cell.angle_beta   90.00
_cell.angle_gamma   90.00
#
_symmetry.space_group_name_H-M   'P 1'
#
loop_
_entity.id
_entity.type
_entity.pdbx_description
1 polymer ?
#
loop_
_entity_poly.entity_id
_entity_poly.type
_entity_poly.pdbx_seq_one_letter_code
_entity_poly.pdbx_strand_id
1 'polypeptide(L)'
;MHNYNLAHGDIAMNIFMDPVGMFSNGYNPAQPSSALGKANVSVSWRPRMLSGPRYYFIDFERSVKNNSYDERGLVVGTNVHAEGAPELSDTVPYDPFAYNVFALGLHVAAFIMNVGTTLGIH
;
A
#
# COMPACT_ATOMS: atom_id res chain seq x y z
N MET A 1 7.84 0.78 -9.82
CA MET A 1 8.04 -0.65 -9.58
C MET A 1 8.05 -1.44 -10.89
N HIS A 2 7.00 -1.40 -11.70
CA HIS A 2 6.98 -2.07 -13.01
C HIS A 2 8.10 -1.61 -13.96
N ASN A 3 8.52 -0.35 -13.91
CA ASN A 3 9.68 0.16 -14.68
C ASN A 3 11.01 -0.54 -14.35
N TYR A 4 11.07 -1.29 -13.25
CA TYR A 4 12.23 -2.10 -12.85
C TYR A 4 12.01 -3.60 -13.09
N ASN A 5 10.97 -3.96 -13.85
CA ASN A 5 10.55 -5.33 -14.11
C ASN A 5 10.29 -6.13 -12.83
N LEU A 6 9.77 -5.45 -11.81
CA LEU A 6 9.47 -6.01 -10.51
C LEU A 6 7.96 -6.02 -10.27
N ALA A 7 7.39 -7.19 -10.05
CA ALA A 7 6.06 -7.37 -9.49
C ALA A 7 6.16 -7.58 -7.98
N HIS A 8 5.36 -6.88 -7.19
CA HIS A 8 5.41 -6.98 -5.73
C HIS A 8 4.86 -8.32 -5.21
N GLY A 9 3.82 -8.82 -5.84
CA GLY A 9 3.17 -10.09 -5.49
C GLY A 9 2.22 -10.02 -4.31
N ASP A 10 2.30 -8.99 -3.45
CA ASP A 10 1.40 -8.79 -2.30
C ASP A 10 1.33 -7.30 -1.92
N ILE A 11 0.80 -6.47 -2.82
CA ILE A 11 0.80 -5.02 -2.67
C ILE A 11 -0.26 -4.52 -1.66
N ALA A 12 -1.34 -5.28 -1.45
CA ALA A 12 -2.37 -4.92 -0.50
C ALA A 12 -1.80 -4.87 0.93
N MET A 13 -2.14 -3.83 1.70
CA MET A 13 -1.65 -3.59 3.07
C MET A 13 -0.14 -3.29 3.19
N ASN A 14 0.63 -3.38 2.11
CA ASN A 14 2.08 -3.19 2.10
C ASN A 14 2.52 -1.84 1.50
N ILE A 15 1.68 -0.83 1.68
CA ILE A 15 1.97 0.57 1.32
C ILE A 15 1.98 1.39 2.60
N PHE A 16 3.14 1.95 2.93
CA PHE A 16 3.33 2.77 4.12
C PHE A 16 3.60 4.22 3.76
N MET A 17 3.09 5.11 4.59
CA MET A 17 3.27 6.56 4.44
C MET A 17 4.34 7.05 5.41
N ASP A 18 5.27 7.86 4.91
CA ASP A 18 6.18 8.63 5.75
C ASP A 18 5.45 9.88 6.28
N PRO A 19 5.17 9.95 7.57
CA PRO A 19 4.41 11.04 8.15
C PRO A 19 5.26 12.28 8.50
N VAL A 20 6.58 12.27 8.27
CA VAL A 20 7.51 13.33 8.75
C VAL A 20 7.05 14.72 8.31
N GLY A 21 6.62 14.88 7.06
CA GLY A 21 6.12 16.15 6.57
C GLY A 21 4.80 16.61 7.19
N MET A 22 4.05 15.71 7.80
CA MET A 22 2.77 16.01 8.46
C MET A 22 2.97 16.51 9.90
N PHE A 23 4.03 16.08 10.56
CA PHE A 23 4.30 16.34 11.97
C PHE A 23 5.63 17.08 12.12
N SER A 24 5.60 18.40 11.94
CA SER A 24 6.81 19.25 11.94
C SER A 24 7.65 19.14 13.22
N ASN A 25 7.02 18.83 14.34
CA ASN A 25 7.66 18.67 15.65
C ASN A 25 7.71 17.18 16.09
N GLY A 26 7.50 16.26 15.16
CA GLY A 26 7.40 14.85 15.47
C GLY A 26 6.12 14.45 16.20
N TYR A 27 5.94 13.17 16.42
CA TYR A 27 4.85 12.60 17.22
C TYR A 27 5.39 11.40 18.01
N ASN A 28 4.69 11.05 19.08
CA ASN A 28 5.04 9.88 19.87
C ASN A 28 4.46 8.61 19.22
N PRO A 29 5.27 7.64 18.76
CA PRO A 29 4.76 6.40 18.15
C PRO A 29 3.85 5.58 19.06
N ALA A 30 4.08 5.61 20.38
CA ALA A 30 3.27 4.91 21.37
C ALA A 30 1.94 5.65 21.69
N GLN A 31 1.90 6.96 21.44
CA GLN A 31 0.74 7.82 21.63
C GLN A 31 0.68 8.83 20.49
N PRO A 32 0.16 8.47 19.30
CA PRO A 32 0.24 9.31 18.10
C PRO A 32 -0.44 10.68 18.20
N SER A 33 -1.34 10.86 19.19
CA SER A 33 -1.98 12.15 19.50
C SER A 33 -1.11 13.09 20.33
N SER A 34 0.02 12.63 20.84
CA SER A 34 0.92 13.38 21.71
C SER A 34 2.19 13.80 20.96
N ALA A 35 2.69 14.99 21.30
CA ALA A 35 3.94 15.50 20.78
C ALA A 35 5.14 14.64 21.25
N LEU A 36 6.19 14.57 20.42
CA LEU A 36 7.39 13.81 20.74
C LEU A 36 8.05 14.33 22.03
N GLY A 37 8.29 13.42 22.97
CA GLY A 37 8.95 13.73 24.24
C GLY A 37 8.12 14.55 25.23
N LYS A 38 6.84 14.81 24.96
CA LYS A 38 5.95 15.60 25.81
C LYS A 38 4.63 14.87 26.04
N ALA A 39 4.52 14.21 27.17
CA ALA A 39 3.23 13.62 27.58
C ALA A 39 2.16 14.73 27.74
N ASN A 40 0.94 14.42 27.33
CA ASN A 40 -0.23 15.30 27.44
C ASN A 40 -0.16 16.62 26.64
N VAL A 41 0.79 16.77 25.72
CA VAL A 41 0.82 17.90 24.77
C VAL A 41 0.32 17.39 23.43
N SER A 42 -0.75 18.02 22.93
CA SER A 42 -1.32 17.66 21.62
C SER A 42 -0.31 17.86 20.49
N VAL A 43 -0.28 16.89 19.57
CA VAL A 43 0.56 16.97 18.39
C VAL A 43 0.01 18.02 17.42
N SER A 44 0.89 18.84 16.86
CA SER A 44 0.55 19.71 15.74
C SER A 44 0.78 18.95 14.43
N TRP A 45 -0.21 18.95 13.55
CA TRP A 45 -0.14 18.24 12.29
C TRP A 45 -0.66 19.08 11.12
N ARG A 46 -0.19 18.77 9.94
CA ARG A 46 -0.65 19.33 8.67
C ARG A 46 -1.45 18.31 7.88
N PRO A 47 -2.50 18.71 7.15
CA PRO A 47 -3.23 17.83 6.26
C PRO A 47 -2.30 17.15 5.24
N ARG A 48 -2.58 15.90 4.92
CA ARG A 48 -1.82 15.09 3.98
C ARG A 48 -1.61 15.78 2.63
N MET A 49 -2.64 16.42 2.10
CA MET A 49 -2.59 17.15 0.82
C MET A 49 -1.59 18.31 0.82
N LEU A 50 -1.37 18.96 1.98
CA LEU A 50 -0.46 20.09 2.13
C LEU A 50 0.97 19.66 2.50
N SER A 51 1.13 18.43 2.99
CA SER A 51 2.41 17.92 3.48
C SER A 51 3.19 17.16 2.42
N GLY A 52 2.53 16.66 1.38
CA GLY A 52 3.14 15.87 0.31
C GLY A 52 3.89 14.63 0.83
N PRO A 53 3.27 13.77 1.67
CA PRO A 53 3.98 12.65 2.26
C PRO A 53 4.47 11.68 1.19
N ARG A 54 5.59 11.02 1.48
CA ARG A 54 6.10 9.95 0.64
C ARG A 54 5.44 8.63 1.01
N TYR A 55 5.24 7.78 0.01
CA TYR A 55 4.71 6.43 0.19
C TYR A 55 5.77 5.42 -0.23
N TYR A 56 5.85 4.34 0.52
CA TYR A 56 6.81 3.27 0.31
C TYR A 56 6.10 1.94 0.25
N PHE A 57 6.53 1.09 -0.68
CA PHE A 57 6.19 -0.32 -0.65
C PHE A 57 7.13 -1.03 0.31
N ILE A 58 6.59 -1.95 1.09
CA ILE A 58 7.33 -2.78 2.04
C ILE A 58 6.96 -4.25 1.83
N ASP A 59 7.68 -5.15 2.47
CA ASP A 59 7.43 -6.59 2.44
C ASP A 59 7.51 -7.20 1.03
N PHE A 60 8.72 -7.23 0.49
CA PHE A 60 9.01 -7.74 -0.85
C PHE A 60 9.25 -9.25 -0.91
N GLU A 61 8.91 -10.01 0.13
CA GLU A 61 9.21 -11.45 0.17
C GLU A 61 8.56 -12.26 -0.95
N ARG A 62 7.42 -11.79 -1.48
CA ARG A 62 6.69 -12.41 -2.60
C ARG A 62 6.98 -11.77 -3.94
N SER A 63 7.93 -10.87 -3.98
CA SER A 63 8.22 -10.11 -5.20
C SER A 63 8.97 -10.96 -6.22
N VAL A 64 8.59 -10.77 -7.48
CA VAL A 64 9.22 -11.42 -8.62
C VAL A 64 9.89 -10.37 -9.48
N LYS A 65 11.20 -10.52 -9.71
CA LYS A 65 11.97 -9.67 -10.60
C LYS A 65 12.31 -10.45 -11.87
N ASN A 66 12.06 -9.84 -13.02
CA ASN A 66 12.37 -10.39 -14.32
C ASN A 66 13.44 -9.54 -15.03
N ASN A 67 14.10 -10.10 -16.04
CA ASN A 67 15.10 -9.36 -16.83
C ASN A 67 14.42 -8.28 -17.69
N SER A 68 13.26 -8.57 -18.25
CA SER A 68 12.42 -7.63 -18.98
C SER A 68 10.95 -7.88 -18.69
N TYR A 69 10.08 -6.93 -19.05
CA TYR A 69 8.64 -7.10 -18.92
C TYR A 69 8.11 -8.16 -19.89
N ASP A 70 8.65 -8.23 -21.10
CA ASP A 70 8.20 -9.17 -22.13
C ASP A 70 8.58 -10.63 -21.80
N GLU A 71 9.65 -10.83 -21.05
CA GLU A 71 10.13 -12.15 -20.60
C GLU A 71 9.65 -12.51 -19.19
N ARG A 72 8.62 -11.82 -18.68
CA ARG A 72 8.13 -12.07 -17.32
C ARG A 72 7.57 -13.48 -17.16
N GLY A 73 7.96 -14.10 -16.07
CA GLY A 73 7.46 -15.42 -15.69
C GLY A 73 6.05 -15.32 -15.08
N LEU A 74 5.29 -16.40 -15.25
CA LEU A 74 4.03 -16.60 -14.54
C LEU A 74 4.29 -17.19 -13.15
N VAL A 75 3.39 -16.94 -12.22
CA VAL A 75 3.46 -17.45 -10.84
C VAL A 75 2.20 -18.23 -10.50
N VAL A 76 2.27 -19.07 -9.48
CA VAL A 76 1.13 -19.76 -8.86
C VAL A 76 1.10 -19.44 -7.38
N GLY A 77 -0.07 -19.54 -6.77
CA GLY A 77 -0.28 -19.37 -5.35
C GLY A 77 -1.44 -18.42 -5.03
N THR A 78 -2.09 -18.67 -3.92
CA THR A 78 -3.25 -17.91 -3.44
C THR A 78 -3.02 -17.23 -2.10
N ASN A 79 -1.88 -17.48 -1.47
CA ASN A 79 -1.56 -16.93 -0.14
C ASN A 79 -1.09 -15.47 -0.23
N VAL A 80 -2.04 -14.57 -0.46
CA VAL A 80 -1.86 -13.11 -0.60
C VAL A 80 -2.97 -12.36 0.14
N HIS A 81 -2.73 -11.08 0.48
CA HIS A 81 -3.71 -10.29 1.22
C HIS A 81 -4.88 -9.79 0.36
N ALA A 82 -4.71 -9.67 -0.95
CA ALA A 82 -5.79 -9.28 -1.86
C ALA A 82 -6.53 -10.51 -2.37
N GLU A 83 -7.30 -11.15 -1.50
CA GLU A 83 -8.16 -12.27 -1.87
C GLU A 83 -9.22 -11.83 -2.89
N GLY A 84 -9.65 -12.78 -3.72
CA GLY A 84 -10.72 -12.57 -4.70
C GLY A 84 -10.26 -12.05 -6.07
N ALA A 85 -8.97 -11.91 -6.31
CA ALA A 85 -8.48 -11.72 -7.67
C ALA A 85 -8.79 -12.97 -8.51
N PRO A 86 -9.45 -12.82 -9.67
CA PRO A 86 -9.87 -13.96 -10.49
C PRO A 86 -8.69 -14.76 -11.03
N GLU A 87 -7.51 -14.16 -11.11
CA GLU A 87 -6.27 -14.79 -11.58
C GLU A 87 -5.63 -15.72 -10.54
N LEU A 88 -5.93 -15.52 -9.24
CA LEU A 88 -5.28 -16.29 -8.18
C LEU A 88 -5.61 -17.78 -8.27
N SER A 89 -4.58 -18.61 -8.36
CA SER A 89 -4.69 -20.05 -8.45
C SER A 89 -3.44 -20.73 -7.90
N ASP A 90 -3.64 -21.83 -7.19
CA ASP A 90 -2.53 -22.68 -6.73
C ASP A 90 -2.01 -23.62 -7.82
N THR A 91 -2.73 -23.75 -8.92
CA THR A 91 -2.43 -24.71 -9.98
C THR A 91 -2.32 -24.08 -11.37
N VAL A 92 -3.02 -22.99 -11.64
CA VAL A 92 -3.00 -22.29 -12.92
C VAL A 92 -2.08 -21.08 -12.81
N PRO A 93 -0.98 -21.02 -13.58
CA PRO A 93 -0.08 -19.88 -13.56
C PRO A 93 -0.74 -18.59 -14.04
N TYR A 94 -0.46 -17.48 -13.38
CA TYR A 94 -0.98 -16.14 -13.72
C TYR A 94 0.14 -15.09 -13.77
N ASP A 95 -0.16 -13.94 -14.40
CA ASP A 95 0.77 -12.82 -14.53
C ASP A 95 0.80 -12.00 -13.21
N PRO A 96 1.94 -11.97 -12.49
CA PRO A 96 2.06 -11.24 -11.23
C PRO A 96 1.93 -9.73 -11.38
N PHE A 97 2.18 -9.16 -12.57
CA PHE A 97 1.99 -7.73 -12.81
C PHE A 97 0.51 -7.37 -12.96
N ALA A 98 -0.27 -8.21 -13.66
CA ALA A 98 -1.72 -8.05 -13.75
C ALA A 98 -2.36 -8.15 -12.36
N TYR A 99 -1.95 -9.13 -11.56
CA TYR A 99 -2.38 -9.26 -10.17
C TYR A 99 -2.07 -7.99 -9.34
N ASN A 100 -0.87 -7.41 -9.45
CA ASN A 100 -0.53 -6.17 -8.75
C ASN A 100 -1.47 -5.02 -9.09
N VAL A 101 -1.83 -4.86 -10.35
CA VAL A 101 -2.75 -3.81 -10.81
C VAL A 101 -4.14 -4.03 -10.22
N PHE A 102 -4.62 -5.27 -10.22
CA PHE A 102 -5.90 -5.64 -9.62
C PHE A 102 -5.91 -5.35 -8.11
N ALA A 103 -4.91 -5.82 -7.38
CA ALA A 103 -4.80 -5.64 -5.93
C ALA A 103 -4.75 -4.16 -5.53
N LEU A 104 -4.01 -3.34 -6.26
CA LEU A 104 -3.96 -1.90 -6.04
C LEU A 104 -5.31 -1.25 -6.34
N GLY A 105 -5.97 -1.63 -7.44
CA GLY A 105 -7.29 -1.12 -7.80
C GLY A 105 -8.34 -1.45 -6.75
N LEU A 106 -8.33 -2.66 -6.22
CA LEU A 106 -9.22 -3.08 -5.14
C LEU A 106 -9.00 -2.24 -3.86
N HIS A 107 -7.74 -1.98 -3.50
CA HIS A 107 -7.39 -1.16 -2.34
C HIS A 107 -7.87 0.28 -2.49
N VAL A 108 -7.67 0.89 -3.66
CA VAL A 108 -8.14 2.24 -3.97
C VAL A 108 -9.67 2.31 -3.95
N ALA A 109 -10.36 1.33 -4.53
CA ALA A 109 -11.81 1.26 -4.52
C ALA A 109 -12.37 1.18 -3.10
N ALA A 110 -11.80 0.31 -2.26
CA ALA A 110 -12.19 0.18 -0.86
C ALA A 110 -11.98 1.50 -0.08
N PHE A 111 -10.88 2.20 -0.34
CA PHE A 111 -10.61 3.51 0.27
C PHE A 111 -11.67 4.55 -0.15
N ILE A 112 -12.00 4.65 -1.44
CA ILE A 112 -13.00 5.59 -1.95
C ILE A 112 -14.38 5.30 -1.35
N MET A 113 -14.79 4.03 -1.31
CA MET A 113 -16.07 3.63 -0.73
C MET A 113 -16.17 3.99 0.75
N ASN A 114 -15.12 3.76 1.54
CA ASN A 114 -15.09 4.12 2.96
C ASN A 114 -15.15 5.64 3.17
N VAL A 115 -14.46 6.43 2.34
CA VAL A 115 -14.55 7.90 2.40
C VAL A 115 -15.97 8.37 2.02
N GLY A 116 -16.57 7.78 1.00
CA GLY A 116 -17.93 8.11 0.57
C GLY A 116 -18.97 7.89 1.67
N THR A 117 -18.90 6.75 2.38
CA THR A 117 -19.80 6.46 3.50
C THR A 117 -19.60 7.41 4.68
N THR A 118 -18.37 7.80 4.97
CA THR A 118 -18.06 8.76 6.06
C THR A 118 -18.56 10.17 5.74
N LEU A 119 -18.56 10.56 4.45
CA LEU A 119 -19.04 11.87 4.00
C LEU A 119 -20.55 11.89 3.66
N GLY A 120 -21.26 10.77 3.80
CA GLY A 120 -22.70 10.67 3.47
C GLY A 120 -23.02 10.88 1.98
N ILE A 121 -22.05 10.68 1.12
CA ILE A 121 -22.23 10.76 -0.33
C ILE A 121 -22.71 9.37 -0.82
N HIS A 122 -23.97 9.31 -1.25
CA HIS A 122 -24.59 8.13 -1.84
C HIS A 122 -24.66 8.26 -3.35
#